data_a94ecf257efd89698cc207895abb7446
#
_entry.id   a94ecf257efd89698cc207895abb7446
#
_cell.length_a   1.000
_cell.length_b   1.000
_cell.length_c   1.000
_cell.angle_alpha   90.00
_cell.angle_beta   90.00
_cell.angle_gamma   90.00
#
_symmetry.space_group_name_H-M   'P 1'
#
loop_
_entity.id
_entity.type
_entity.pdbx_description
1 polymer ?
#
loop_
_entity_poly.entity_id
_entity_poly.type
_entity_poly.pdbx_seq_one_letter_code
_entity_poly.pdbx_strand_id
1 'polypeptide(L)'
;MFYELRQYQSLPGKRDELARYMEEVIIPFQVSKGMVVTGSFTGETEENLYVWIRRFESEAEREQLYKAVYGSDEWKNEQSPKIGELLDREKIVVSRIVPMPKSVLH
;
A
#
# COMPACT_ATOMS: atom_id res chain seq x y z
N MET A 1 13.08 -6.46 -11.64
CA MET A 1 12.15 -6.37 -10.52
C MET A 1 12.32 -5.06 -9.75
N PHE A 2 11.31 -4.61 -9.03
CA PHE A 2 11.36 -3.38 -8.26
C PHE A 2 10.36 -3.44 -7.12
N TYR A 3 10.50 -2.51 -6.18
CA TYR A 3 9.54 -2.30 -5.10
C TYR A 3 8.82 -0.97 -5.28
N GLU A 4 7.59 -0.91 -4.78
CA GLU A 4 6.87 0.35 -4.59
C GLU A 4 6.83 0.64 -3.10
N LEU A 5 7.48 1.71 -2.69
CA LEU A 5 7.40 2.24 -1.32
C LEU A 5 6.30 3.29 -1.31
N ARG A 6 5.28 3.08 -0.50
CA ARG A 6 4.14 3.99 -0.40
C ARG A 6 4.06 4.57 1.00
N GLN A 7 4.06 5.89 1.07
CA GLN A 7 3.97 6.61 2.34
C GLN A 7 2.64 7.35 2.38
N TYR A 8 1.86 7.09 3.42
CA TYR A 8 0.55 7.71 3.64
C TYR A 8 0.58 8.57 4.89
N GLN A 9 -0.15 9.69 4.83
CA GLN A 9 -0.44 10.48 6.03
C GLN A 9 -1.93 10.29 6.35
N SER A 10 -2.22 9.76 7.53
CA SER A 10 -3.60 9.63 7.97
C SER A 10 -4.20 11.00 8.27
N LEU A 11 -5.52 11.08 8.25
CA LEU A 11 -6.20 12.22 8.84
C LEU A 11 -5.94 12.23 10.36
N PRO A 12 -6.00 13.41 11.03
CA PRO A 12 -5.71 13.48 12.46
C PRO A 12 -6.50 12.46 13.28
N GLY A 13 -5.78 11.69 14.10
CA GLY A 13 -6.39 10.67 14.96
C GLY A 13 -6.84 9.40 14.26
N LYS A 14 -6.57 9.24 12.96
CA LYS A 14 -7.06 8.09 12.17
C LYS A 14 -5.98 7.07 11.82
N ARG A 15 -4.72 7.29 12.25
CA ARG A 15 -3.62 6.39 11.85
C ARG A 15 -3.85 4.94 12.27
N ASP A 16 -4.29 4.71 13.50
CA ASP A 16 -4.48 3.34 13.98
C ASP A 16 -5.64 2.66 13.26
N GLU A 17 -6.70 3.38 12.95
CA GLU A 17 -7.81 2.86 12.16
C GLU A 17 -7.35 2.56 10.73
N LEU A 18 -6.56 3.46 10.13
CA LEU A 18 -5.97 3.24 8.80
C LEU A 18 -5.11 1.99 8.78
N ALA A 19 -4.19 1.85 9.75
CA ALA A 19 -3.30 0.70 9.83
C ALA A 19 -4.10 -0.60 9.97
N ARG A 20 -5.13 -0.62 10.80
CA ARG A 20 -5.99 -1.78 10.97
C ARG A 20 -6.73 -2.12 9.68
N TYR A 21 -7.28 -1.14 8.99
CA TYR A 21 -7.97 -1.36 7.73
C TYR A 21 -7.02 -1.91 6.67
N MET A 22 -5.79 -1.41 6.61
CA MET A 22 -4.76 -1.93 5.71
C MET A 22 -4.46 -3.40 6.02
N GLU A 23 -4.25 -3.73 7.32
CA GLU A 23 -3.90 -5.09 7.73
C GLU A 23 -5.04 -6.08 7.58
N GLU A 24 -6.26 -5.67 7.87
CA GLU A 24 -7.41 -6.59 7.90
C GLU A 24 -8.13 -6.70 6.56
N VAL A 25 -8.09 -5.66 5.72
CA VAL A 25 -8.89 -5.61 4.49
C VAL A 25 -8.03 -5.42 3.25
N ILE A 26 -7.27 -4.32 3.16
CA ILE A 26 -6.58 -3.93 1.92
C ILE A 26 -5.50 -4.94 1.55
N ILE A 27 -4.59 -5.25 2.47
CA ILE A 27 -3.48 -6.15 2.20
C ILE A 27 -3.97 -7.57 1.90
N PRO A 28 -4.85 -8.18 2.71
CA PRO A 28 -5.36 -9.52 2.38
C PRO A 28 -6.07 -9.58 1.04
N PHE A 29 -6.85 -8.55 0.70
CA PHE A 29 -7.51 -8.49 -0.61
C PHE A 29 -6.49 -8.44 -1.74
N GLN A 30 -5.49 -7.57 -1.64
CA GLN A 30 -4.48 -7.42 -2.68
C GLN A 30 -3.62 -8.69 -2.82
N VAL A 31 -3.26 -9.31 -1.71
CA VAL A 31 -2.54 -10.60 -1.73
C VAL A 31 -3.38 -11.68 -2.42
N SER A 32 -4.69 -11.70 -2.20
CA SER A 32 -5.59 -12.65 -2.87
C SER A 32 -5.61 -12.47 -4.39
N LYS A 33 -5.26 -11.27 -4.88
CA LYS A 33 -5.17 -10.97 -6.32
C LYS A 33 -3.76 -11.20 -6.89
N GLY A 34 -2.79 -11.54 -6.05
CA GLY A 34 -1.43 -11.82 -6.48
C GLY A 34 -0.38 -10.78 -6.10
N MET A 35 -0.78 -9.71 -5.40
CA MET A 35 0.18 -8.72 -4.92
C MET A 35 1.12 -9.33 -3.87
N VAL A 36 2.38 -8.93 -3.89
CA VAL A 36 3.36 -9.31 -2.88
C VAL A 36 3.65 -8.09 -2.01
N VAL A 37 3.21 -8.15 -0.76
CA VAL A 37 3.43 -7.10 0.22
C VAL A 37 4.59 -7.52 1.13
N THR A 38 5.67 -6.76 1.12
CA THR A 38 6.88 -7.10 1.86
C THR A 38 7.05 -6.31 3.15
N GLY A 39 6.26 -5.29 3.37
CA GLY A 39 6.32 -4.51 4.59
C GLY A 39 5.06 -3.69 4.82
N SER A 40 4.75 -3.46 6.09
CA SER A 40 3.60 -2.68 6.55
C SER A 40 4.02 -2.08 7.89
N PHE A 41 4.04 -0.74 7.98
CA PHE A 41 4.67 -0.06 9.10
C PHE A 41 3.86 1.16 9.53
N THR A 42 3.92 1.46 10.82
CA THR A 42 3.47 2.77 11.32
C THR A 42 4.68 3.56 11.80
N GLY A 43 4.62 4.88 11.74
CA GLY A 43 5.68 5.73 12.27
C GLY A 43 5.82 5.56 13.78
N GLU A 44 7.06 5.42 14.27
CA GLU A 44 7.30 5.29 15.71
C GLU A 44 6.98 6.59 16.45
N THR A 45 7.41 7.72 15.90
CA THR A 45 7.18 9.04 16.50
C THR A 45 6.29 9.93 15.64
N GLU A 46 6.16 9.65 14.36
CA GLU A 46 5.28 10.41 13.44
C GLU A 46 3.87 9.85 13.53
N GLU A 47 2.99 10.60 14.17
CA GLU A 47 1.66 10.14 14.57
C GLU A 47 0.75 9.73 13.41
N ASN A 48 0.94 10.32 12.22
CA ASN A 48 0.04 10.10 11.09
C ASN A 48 0.67 9.23 9.98
N LEU A 49 1.90 8.76 10.18
CA LEU A 49 2.63 8.03 9.14
C LEU A 49 2.24 6.55 9.11
N TYR A 50 1.86 6.10 7.92
CA TYR A 50 1.74 4.68 7.58
C TYR A 50 2.55 4.41 6.32
N VAL A 51 3.34 3.34 6.31
CA VAL A 51 4.20 2.97 5.16
C VAL A 51 3.96 1.51 4.82
N TRP A 52 3.84 1.20 3.53
CA TRP A 52 3.83 -0.18 3.08
C TRP A 52 4.61 -0.34 1.78
N ILE A 53 5.06 -1.55 1.51
CA ILE A 53 5.96 -1.84 0.40
C ILE A 53 5.42 -3.04 -0.36
N ARG A 54 5.36 -2.92 -1.70
CA ARG A 54 4.96 -4.02 -2.58
C ARG A 54 6.09 -4.34 -3.54
N ARG A 55 6.22 -5.61 -3.89
CA ARG A 55 7.23 -6.11 -4.82
C ARG A 55 6.59 -6.52 -6.13
N PHE A 56 7.20 -6.12 -7.25
CA PHE A 56 6.76 -6.51 -8.60
C PHE A 56 7.94 -7.08 -9.39
N GLU A 57 7.68 -8.14 -10.16
CA GLU A 57 8.70 -8.75 -11.01
C GLU A 57 8.98 -7.91 -12.26
N SER A 58 7.96 -7.18 -12.76
CA SER A 58 8.06 -6.40 -13.99
C SER A 58 6.95 -5.36 -14.04
N GLU A 59 7.09 -4.40 -14.94
CA GLU A 59 6.04 -3.44 -15.23
C GLU A 59 4.77 -4.12 -15.76
N ALA A 60 4.93 -5.14 -16.59
CA ALA A 60 3.78 -5.89 -17.11
C ALA A 60 2.98 -6.55 -15.97
N GLU A 61 3.66 -7.16 -15.02
CA GLU A 61 3.00 -7.74 -13.85
C GLU A 61 2.29 -6.66 -13.02
N ARG A 62 2.97 -5.55 -12.78
CA ARG A 62 2.38 -4.42 -12.04
C ARG A 62 1.08 -3.95 -12.70
N GLU A 63 1.08 -3.77 -14.00
CA GLU A 63 -0.12 -3.34 -14.73
C GLU A 63 -1.27 -4.34 -14.62
N GLN A 64 -0.98 -5.63 -14.73
CA GLN A 64 -2.00 -6.67 -14.58
C GLN A 64 -2.58 -6.68 -13.17
N LEU A 65 -1.73 -6.59 -12.15
CA LEU A 65 -2.17 -6.59 -10.75
C LEU A 65 -2.93 -5.32 -10.41
N TYR A 66 -2.53 -4.18 -10.94
CA TYR A 66 -3.27 -2.92 -10.77
C TYR A 66 -4.68 -3.03 -11.35
N LYS A 67 -4.84 -3.63 -12.51
CA LYS A 67 -6.17 -3.86 -13.09
C LYS A 67 -7.01 -4.77 -12.21
N ALA A 68 -6.42 -5.86 -11.73
CA ALA A 68 -7.13 -6.83 -10.91
C ALA A 68 -7.59 -6.23 -9.58
N VAL A 69 -6.78 -5.37 -8.97
CA VAL A 69 -7.10 -4.72 -7.69
C VAL A 69 -7.96 -3.48 -7.89
N TYR A 70 -7.42 -2.50 -8.59
CA TYR A 70 -8.05 -1.17 -8.67
C TYR A 70 -9.20 -1.11 -9.68
N GLY A 71 -9.28 -2.09 -10.57
CA GLY A 71 -10.42 -2.27 -11.46
C GLY A 71 -11.56 -3.08 -10.85
N SER A 72 -11.38 -3.64 -9.65
CA SER A 72 -12.39 -4.47 -9.00
C SER A 72 -13.54 -3.64 -8.41
N ASP A 73 -14.72 -4.26 -8.29
CA ASP A 73 -15.87 -3.63 -7.65
C ASP A 73 -15.61 -3.40 -6.16
N GLU A 74 -14.92 -4.33 -5.51
CA GLU A 74 -14.57 -4.23 -4.09
C GLU A 74 -13.72 -2.98 -3.81
N TRP A 75 -12.73 -2.72 -4.66
CA TRP A 75 -11.94 -1.51 -4.50
C TRP A 75 -12.76 -0.26 -4.74
N LYS A 76 -13.47 -0.20 -5.88
CA LYS A 76 -14.18 1.01 -6.30
C LYS A 76 -15.32 1.38 -5.37
N ASN A 77 -16.10 0.39 -4.94
CA ASN A 77 -17.36 0.63 -4.23
C ASN A 77 -17.21 0.60 -2.71
N GLU A 78 -16.19 -0.10 -2.19
CA GLU A 78 -16.02 -0.30 -0.74
C GLU A 78 -14.71 0.26 -0.21
N GLN A 79 -13.59 -0.17 -0.78
CA GLN A 79 -12.28 0.10 -0.19
C GLN A 79 -11.79 1.52 -0.45
N SER A 80 -11.91 2.00 -1.68
CA SER A 80 -11.46 3.35 -2.01
C SER A 80 -12.22 4.43 -1.23
N PRO A 81 -13.56 4.37 -1.13
CA PRO A 81 -14.28 5.33 -0.28
C PRO A 81 -13.86 5.28 1.18
N LYS A 82 -13.66 4.08 1.73
CA LYS A 82 -13.24 3.93 3.14
C LYS A 82 -11.85 4.50 3.37
N ILE A 83 -10.91 4.21 2.47
CA ILE A 83 -9.54 4.75 2.56
C ILE A 83 -9.57 6.28 2.55
N GLY A 84 -10.41 6.88 1.70
CA GLY A 84 -10.55 8.34 1.63
C GLY A 84 -11.05 8.99 2.91
N GLU A 85 -11.69 8.22 3.80
CA GLU A 85 -12.11 8.70 5.12
C GLU A 85 -10.97 8.65 6.15
N LEU A 86 -9.87 7.96 5.83
CA LEU A 86 -8.81 7.67 6.80
C LEU A 86 -7.49 8.38 6.50
N LEU A 87 -7.23 8.71 5.23
CA LEU A 87 -5.96 9.31 4.85
C LEU A 87 -6.16 10.55 3.96
N ASP A 88 -5.10 11.35 3.87
CA ASP A 88 -5.04 12.51 2.97
C ASP A 88 -4.42 12.07 1.65
N ARG A 89 -5.25 11.95 0.61
CA ARG A 89 -4.80 11.49 -0.71
C ARG A 89 -3.77 12.41 -1.35
N GLU A 90 -3.78 13.69 -1.02
CA GLU A 90 -2.84 14.66 -1.57
C GLU A 90 -1.42 14.50 -1.01
N LYS A 91 -1.30 13.81 0.13
CA LYS A 91 -0.01 13.58 0.80
C LYS A 91 0.56 12.19 0.55
N ILE A 92 -0.03 11.42 -0.35
CA ILE A 92 0.50 10.11 -0.72
C ILE A 92 1.80 10.31 -1.51
N VAL A 93 2.88 9.63 -1.08
CA VAL A 93 4.16 9.62 -1.77
C VAL A 93 4.45 8.18 -2.21
N VAL A 94 4.68 7.99 -3.51
CA VAL A 94 5.02 6.68 -4.07
C VAL A 94 6.41 6.75 -4.67
N SER A 95 7.29 5.86 -4.24
CA SER A 95 8.65 5.76 -4.79
C SER A 95 8.87 4.36 -5.33
N ARG A 96 9.39 4.26 -6.56
CA ARG A 96 9.83 2.98 -7.12
C ARG A 96 11.31 2.84 -6.82
N ILE A 97 11.69 1.76 -6.18
CA ILE A 97 13.06 1.53 -5.72
C ILE A 97 13.53 0.16 -6.18
N VAL A 98 14.83 0.06 -6.45
CA VAL A 98 15.46 -1.18 -6.93
C VAL A 98 16.49 -1.61 -5.89
N PRO A 99 16.47 -2.87 -5.43
CA PRO A 99 17.39 -3.30 -4.38
C PRO A 99 18.83 -3.34 -4.87
N MET A 100 19.75 -2.93 -4.01
CA MET A 100 21.18 -3.05 -4.24
C MET A 100 21.64 -4.47 -3.87
N PRO A 101 22.84 -4.92 -4.38
CA PRO A 101 23.28 -6.29 -4.16
C PRO A 101 23.36 -6.76 -2.72
N LYS A 102 23.59 -5.85 -1.77
CA LYS A 102 23.68 -6.22 -0.35
C LYS A 102 22.37 -6.03 0.42
N SER A 103 21.29 -5.68 -0.26
CA SER A 103 19.98 -5.58 0.36
C SER A 103 19.46 -6.98 0.71
N VAL A 104 18.91 -7.14 1.92
CA VAL A 104 18.24 -8.38 2.30
C VAL A 104 16.96 -8.56 1.49
N LEU A 105 16.27 -7.44 1.19
CA LEU A 105 15.12 -7.45 0.28
C LEU A 105 15.60 -7.45 -1.16
N HIS A 106 15.20 -8.44 -1.91
CA HIS A 106 15.42 -8.49 -3.36
C HIS A 106 14.38 -9.30 -4.10
#